data_1265fd14f2f87281b33a875d352efbec
#
_entry.id   1265fd14f2f87281b33a875d352efbec
#
_cell.length_a   1.000
_cell.length_b   1.000
_cell.length_c   1.000
_cell.angle_alpha   90.00
_cell.angle_beta   90.00
_cell.angle_gamma   90.00
#
_symmetry.space_group_name_H-M   'P 1'
#
loop_
_entity.id
_entity.type
_entity.pdbx_description
1 polymer ?
#
loop_
_entity_poly.entity_id
_entity_poly.type
_entity_poly.pdbx_seq_one_letter_code
_entity_poly.pdbx_strand_id
1 'polypeptide(L)'
;MLSKSAVRKAGSVMRRQAEGKASEEEVEQALAVVSAFRASFAGPLEAASGELATLLETHQIQGEVSQRLKRMPTILEKITSRESKLDLSRMQDIGGCRVVLSSNEISELRRLEACVRERWAEAVRRTSDYVGRPRASGYRAVHVVVEQDQRLIEIQLRTQRMHQWAQRVEGLSAAFGTNYKQDGESLVQEYARLTAKMYTALDAGEIPVHEDRQQFERLSALIAEELAGLGENVGPMFGGEGI
;
A
#
# COMPACT_ATOMS: atom_id res chain seq x y z
N MET A 1 7.91 27.85 4.00
CA MET A 1 8.08 26.43 3.61
C MET A 1 8.88 25.72 4.68
N LEU A 2 8.46 24.53 5.13
CA LEU A 2 9.21 23.77 6.15
C LEU A 2 10.55 23.26 5.55
N SER A 3 11.66 23.51 6.26
CA SER A 3 12.97 23.02 5.84
C SER A 3 13.09 21.50 6.08
N LYS A 4 13.84 20.78 5.22
CA LYS A 4 14.14 19.36 5.41
C LYS A 4 14.79 19.09 6.77
N SER A 5 15.61 20.04 7.27
CA SER A 5 16.26 19.96 8.57
C SER A 5 15.25 20.00 9.73
N ALA A 6 14.23 20.89 9.66
CA ALA A 6 13.18 20.96 10.69
C ALA A 6 12.37 19.65 10.74
N VAL A 7 12.00 19.09 9.59
CA VAL A 7 11.26 17.82 9.50
C VAL A 7 12.09 16.66 10.07
N ARG A 8 13.38 16.59 9.74
CA ARG A 8 14.30 15.58 10.29
C ARG A 8 14.42 15.70 11.81
N LYS A 9 14.58 16.93 12.33
CA LYS A 9 14.65 17.19 13.78
C LYS A 9 13.37 16.73 14.47
N ALA A 10 12.21 17.06 13.92
CA ALA A 10 10.91 16.63 14.46
C ALA A 10 10.79 15.09 14.51
N GLY A 11 11.16 14.38 13.45
CA GLY A 11 11.21 12.92 13.45
C GLY A 11 12.17 12.35 14.51
N SER A 12 13.29 13.01 14.79
CA SER A 12 14.23 12.61 15.85
C SER A 12 13.64 12.82 17.24
N VAL A 13 12.90 13.92 17.47
CA VAL A 13 12.20 14.18 18.73
C VAL A 13 11.16 13.10 18.98
N MET A 14 10.36 12.72 17.97
CA MET A 14 9.34 11.67 18.11
C MET A 14 9.95 10.31 18.47
N ARG A 15 11.16 9.99 17.95
CA ARG A 15 11.87 8.76 18.39
C ARG A 15 12.32 8.85 19.86
N ARG A 16 12.87 9.99 20.28
CA ARG A 16 13.24 10.21 21.71
C ARG A 16 12.03 10.15 22.62
N GLN A 17 10.87 10.62 22.17
CA GLN A 17 9.61 10.49 22.90
C GLN A 17 9.24 9.03 23.16
N ALA A 18 9.35 8.16 22.13
CA ALA A 18 9.09 6.74 22.29
C ALA A 18 10.05 6.05 23.28
N GLU A 19 11.22 6.65 23.53
CA GLU A 19 12.22 6.22 24.52
C GLU A 19 12.08 6.94 25.89
N GLY A 20 11.06 7.80 26.05
CA GLY A 20 10.89 8.60 27.27
C GLY A 20 11.94 9.71 27.48
N LYS A 21 12.63 10.15 26.40
CA LYS A 21 13.77 11.09 26.44
C LYS A 21 13.48 12.48 25.86
N ALA A 22 12.21 12.83 25.62
CA ALA A 22 11.84 14.15 25.12
C ALA A 22 10.88 14.84 26.10
N SER A 23 10.99 16.18 26.21
CA SER A 23 10.05 16.96 27.03
C SER A 23 8.69 17.11 26.31
N GLU A 24 7.63 17.40 27.06
CA GLU A 24 6.29 17.64 26.49
C GLU A 24 6.30 18.78 25.48
N GLU A 25 7.02 19.86 25.77
CA GLU A 25 7.15 21.01 24.88
C GLU A 25 7.85 20.64 23.56
N GLU A 26 8.95 19.86 23.62
CA GLU A 26 9.64 19.36 22.42
C GLU A 26 8.71 18.49 21.56
N VAL A 27 7.89 17.65 22.19
CA VAL A 27 6.94 16.75 21.53
C VAL A 27 5.84 17.55 20.85
N GLU A 28 5.25 18.53 21.53
CA GLU A 28 4.21 19.39 20.96
C GLU A 28 4.72 20.13 19.71
N GLN A 29 5.90 20.76 19.81
CA GLN A 29 6.54 21.42 18.68
C GLN A 29 6.84 20.46 17.53
N ALA A 30 7.33 19.26 17.82
CA ALA A 30 7.60 18.25 16.82
C ALA A 30 6.33 17.76 16.12
N LEU A 31 5.25 17.51 16.87
CA LEU A 31 3.95 17.12 16.30
C LEU A 31 3.38 18.19 15.37
N ALA A 32 3.50 19.47 15.73
CA ALA A 32 3.09 20.58 14.86
C ALA A 32 3.87 20.56 13.53
N VAL A 33 5.19 20.32 13.56
CA VAL A 33 6.04 20.21 12.38
C VAL A 33 5.66 18.99 11.53
N VAL A 34 5.43 17.82 12.14
CA VAL A 34 5.03 16.59 11.43
C VAL A 34 3.66 16.80 10.78
N SER A 35 2.71 17.41 11.49
CA SER A 35 1.38 17.72 10.95
C SER A 35 1.44 18.67 9.76
N ALA A 36 2.17 19.78 9.88
CA ALA A 36 2.37 20.73 8.80
C ALA A 36 3.10 20.11 7.60
N PHE A 37 4.09 19.22 7.85
CA PHE A 37 4.77 18.48 6.78
C PHE A 37 3.80 17.55 6.05
N ARG A 38 3.01 16.77 6.78
CA ARG A 38 1.96 15.93 6.20
C ARG A 38 0.95 16.76 5.38
N ALA A 39 0.47 17.87 5.92
CA ALA A 39 -0.48 18.74 5.23
C ALA A 39 0.08 19.32 3.92
N SER A 40 1.40 19.54 3.84
CA SER A 40 2.07 20.04 2.63
C SER A 40 2.04 19.09 1.43
N PHE A 41 1.55 17.88 1.59
CA PHE A 41 1.35 16.92 0.51
C PHE A 41 -0.02 17.04 -0.17
N ALA A 42 -0.98 17.79 0.39
CA ALA A 42 -2.36 17.84 -0.12
C ALA A 42 -2.42 18.33 -1.57
N GLY A 43 -1.85 19.49 -1.88
CA GLY A 43 -1.83 20.04 -3.25
C GLY A 43 -1.07 19.14 -4.25
N PRO A 44 0.20 18.75 -3.96
CA PRO A 44 0.94 17.84 -4.83
C PRO A 44 0.22 16.49 -5.08
N LEU A 45 -0.48 15.97 -4.06
CA LEU A 45 -1.24 14.72 -4.17
C LEU A 45 -2.48 14.89 -5.06
N GLU A 46 -3.21 16.00 -4.90
CA GLU A 46 -4.35 16.33 -5.76
C GLU A 46 -3.91 16.50 -7.22
N ALA A 47 -2.82 17.23 -7.47
CA ALA A 47 -2.26 17.39 -8.80
C ALA A 47 -1.87 16.03 -9.42
N ALA A 48 -1.15 15.17 -8.68
CA ALA A 48 -0.78 13.84 -9.16
C ALA A 48 -2.01 12.96 -9.46
N SER A 49 -3.06 13.05 -8.63
CA SER A 49 -4.32 12.32 -8.84
C SER A 49 -5.05 12.79 -10.09
N GLY A 50 -5.11 14.10 -10.33
CA GLY A 50 -5.69 14.68 -11.55
C GLY A 50 -4.94 14.27 -12.82
N GLU A 51 -3.60 14.28 -12.78
CA GLU A 51 -2.76 13.79 -13.89
C GLU A 51 -3.01 12.31 -14.18
N LEU A 52 -3.16 11.46 -13.16
CA LEU A 52 -3.48 10.04 -13.34
C LEU A 52 -4.86 9.85 -13.99
N ALA A 53 -5.88 10.62 -13.57
CA ALA A 53 -7.19 10.58 -14.20
C ALA A 53 -7.12 10.98 -15.69
N THR A 54 -6.40 12.06 -15.99
CA THR A 54 -6.17 12.51 -17.38
C THR A 54 -5.44 11.44 -18.21
N LEU A 55 -4.44 10.75 -17.63
CA LEU A 55 -3.75 9.64 -18.32
C LEU A 55 -4.71 8.49 -18.65
N LEU A 56 -5.57 8.09 -17.73
CA LEU A 56 -6.55 7.04 -17.98
C LEU A 56 -7.48 7.41 -19.13
N GLU A 57 -8.01 8.63 -19.13
CA GLU A 57 -8.89 9.14 -20.19
C GLU A 57 -8.15 9.21 -21.55
N THR A 58 -6.98 9.84 -21.59
CA THR A 58 -6.20 10.06 -22.81
C THR A 58 -5.81 8.74 -23.49
N HIS A 59 -5.43 7.76 -22.70
CA HIS A 59 -5.00 6.45 -23.20
C HIS A 59 -6.12 5.40 -23.23
N GLN A 60 -7.38 5.81 -22.95
CA GLN A 60 -8.54 4.92 -22.94
C GLN A 60 -8.33 3.65 -22.08
N ILE A 61 -7.70 3.85 -20.91
CA ILE A 61 -7.48 2.80 -19.93
C ILE A 61 -8.62 2.86 -18.90
N GLN A 62 -9.34 1.76 -18.71
CA GLN A 62 -10.42 1.70 -17.75
C GLN A 62 -9.87 1.39 -16.34
N GLY A 63 -10.15 2.26 -15.39
CA GLY A 63 -9.68 2.11 -14.02
C GLY A 63 -10.13 3.25 -13.11
N GLU A 64 -9.89 3.06 -11.83
CA GLU A 64 -10.22 4.05 -10.80
C GLU A 64 -8.97 4.62 -10.17
N VAL A 65 -8.94 5.94 -10.01
CA VAL A 65 -7.90 6.65 -9.27
C VAL A 65 -8.41 6.95 -7.86
N SER A 66 -7.62 6.61 -6.87
CA SER A 66 -7.86 7.00 -5.48
C SER A 66 -6.60 7.60 -4.88
N GLN A 67 -6.76 8.47 -3.88
CA GLN A 67 -5.65 9.12 -3.20
C GLN A 67 -5.84 9.11 -1.68
N ARG A 68 -4.75 9.11 -0.95
CA ARG A 68 -4.79 9.30 0.49
C ARG A 68 -3.50 9.88 1.06
N LEU A 69 -3.63 10.70 2.08
CA LEU A 69 -2.55 11.04 2.99
C LEU A 69 -2.44 9.98 4.09
N LYS A 70 -1.22 9.50 4.36
CA LYS A 70 -0.93 8.58 5.45
C LYS A 70 -1.40 9.15 6.79
N ARG A 71 -2.06 8.34 7.61
CA ARG A 71 -2.57 8.76 8.93
C ARG A 71 -1.42 9.12 9.87
N MET A 72 -1.60 10.13 10.72
CA MET A 72 -0.59 10.58 11.69
C MET A 72 -0.07 9.44 12.57
N PRO A 73 -0.93 8.61 13.21
CA PRO A 73 -0.46 7.48 14.02
C PRO A 73 0.45 6.52 13.24
N THR A 74 0.11 6.24 11.96
CA THR A 74 0.91 5.36 11.11
C THR A 74 2.26 5.98 10.70
N ILE A 75 2.33 7.31 10.54
CA ILE A 75 3.59 8.02 10.31
C ILE A 75 4.48 7.88 11.54
N LEU A 76 3.92 8.16 12.73
CA LEU A 76 4.65 8.10 14.00
C LEU A 76 5.13 6.67 14.28
N GLU A 77 4.25 5.68 14.18
CA GLU A 77 4.60 4.26 14.34
C GLU A 77 5.74 3.85 13.40
N LYS A 78 5.70 4.28 12.14
CA LYS A 78 6.73 3.93 11.16
C LYS A 78 8.11 4.46 11.55
N ILE A 79 8.19 5.70 12.06
CA ILE A 79 9.48 6.31 12.44
C ILE A 79 9.95 5.92 13.85
N THR A 80 9.07 5.45 14.74
CA THR A 80 9.42 5.08 16.12
C THR A 80 9.68 3.60 16.31
N SER A 81 8.96 2.73 15.59
CA SER A 81 8.97 1.28 15.81
C SER A 81 9.48 0.49 14.62
N ARG A 82 8.84 0.66 13.44
CA ARG A 82 9.09 -0.21 12.28
C ARG A 82 10.39 0.11 11.55
N GLU A 83 10.67 1.38 11.36
CA GLU A 83 11.85 1.89 10.64
C GLU A 83 12.50 2.99 11.46
N SER A 84 12.97 2.67 12.68
CA SER A 84 13.49 3.65 13.65
C SER A 84 14.67 4.49 13.15
N LYS A 85 15.34 4.06 12.07
CA LYS A 85 16.40 4.82 11.39
C LYS A 85 15.90 5.67 10.23
N LEU A 86 14.60 5.59 9.87
CA LEU A 86 14.04 6.34 8.75
C LEU A 86 14.03 7.84 9.04
N ASP A 87 14.61 8.62 8.14
CA ASP A 87 14.48 10.07 8.14
C ASP A 87 13.09 10.46 7.64
N LEU A 88 12.28 11.11 8.49
CA LEU A 88 10.92 11.53 8.15
C LEU A 88 10.88 12.38 6.86
N SER A 89 11.91 13.22 6.63
CA SER A 89 11.99 14.06 5.42
C SER A 89 12.19 13.25 4.12
N ARG A 90 12.52 11.96 4.23
CA ARG A 90 12.72 11.03 3.12
C ARG A 90 11.61 9.98 3.00
N MET A 91 10.58 10.06 3.85
CA MET A 91 9.45 9.14 3.78
C MET A 91 8.71 9.32 2.45
N GLN A 92 8.61 8.25 1.65
CA GLN A 92 8.09 8.29 0.27
C GLN A 92 6.57 8.05 0.19
N ASP A 93 5.96 7.56 1.26
CA ASP A 93 4.58 7.09 1.31
C ASP A 93 3.66 7.95 2.21
N ILE A 94 3.98 9.25 2.38
CA ILE A 94 3.11 10.21 3.08
C ILE A 94 1.90 10.57 2.21
N GLY A 95 2.13 10.90 0.94
CA GLY A 95 1.10 11.06 -0.08
C GLY A 95 1.13 9.87 -1.04
N GLY A 96 0.00 9.25 -1.29
CA GLY A 96 -0.08 8.11 -2.20
C GLY A 96 -1.32 8.15 -3.07
N CYS A 97 -1.14 7.90 -4.37
CA CYS A 97 -2.20 7.60 -5.32
C CYS A 97 -2.25 6.09 -5.57
N ARG A 98 -3.42 5.61 -5.91
CA ARG A 98 -3.61 4.24 -6.37
C ARG A 98 -4.45 4.27 -7.63
N VAL A 99 -4.01 3.53 -8.64
CA VAL A 99 -4.81 3.21 -9.82
C VAL A 99 -5.13 1.73 -9.79
N VAL A 100 -6.42 1.40 -9.84
CA VAL A 100 -6.92 0.04 -9.96
C VAL A 100 -7.57 -0.10 -11.32
N LEU A 101 -7.00 -0.95 -12.18
CA LEU A 101 -7.58 -1.26 -13.48
C LEU A 101 -8.92 -1.99 -13.30
N SER A 102 -9.85 -1.77 -14.22
CA SER A 102 -11.11 -2.53 -14.28
C SER A 102 -10.90 -3.96 -14.79
N SER A 103 -9.76 -4.22 -15.41
CA SER A 103 -9.35 -5.53 -15.94
C SER A 103 -8.30 -6.21 -15.07
N ASN A 104 -8.01 -7.48 -15.40
CA ASN A 104 -6.91 -8.25 -14.81
C ASN A 104 -5.75 -8.45 -15.80
N GLU A 105 -5.76 -7.76 -16.94
CA GLU A 105 -4.76 -7.88 -17.98
C GLU A 105 -3.43 -7.27 -17.57
N ILE A 106 -2.40 -8.10 -17.45
CA ILE A 106 -1.03 -7.65 -17.09
C ILE A 106 -0.47 -6.74 -18.19
N SER A 107 -0.81 -6.98 -19.46
CA SER A 107 -0.44 -6.12 -20.59
C SER A 107 -0.96 -4.69 -20.45
N GLU A 108 -2.20 -4.53 -19.97
CA GLU A 108 -2.80 -3.22 -19.71
C GLU A 108 -2.14 -2.52 -18.53
N LEU A 109 -1.80 -3.26 -17.47
CA LEU A 109 -1.03 -2.75 -16.34
C LEU A 109 0.35 -2.23 -16.78
N ARG A 110 1.04 -2.96 -17.66
CA ARG A 110 2.34 -2.54 -18.22
C ARG A 110 2.21 -1.31 -19.11
N ARG A 111 1.14 -1.21 -19.90
CA ARG A 111 0.83 -0.01 -20.68
C ARG A 111 0.63 1.20 -19.77
N LEU A 112 -0.15 1.06 -18.69
CA LEU A 112 -0.34 2.13 -17.71
C LEU A 112 0.98 2.51 -17.02
N GLU A 113 1.80 1.54 -16.64
CA GLU A 113 3.14 1.80 -16.07
C GLU A 113 3.99 2.65 -17.02
N ALA A 114 4.00 2.31 -18.31
CA ALA A 114 4.76 3.05 -19.33
C ALA A 114 4.25 4.50 -19.42
N CYS A 115 2.93 4.71 -19.52
CA CYS A 115 2.32 6.05 -19.57
C CYS A 115 2.68 6.89 -18.31
N VAL A 116 2.62 6.28 -17.12
CA VAL A 116 3.00 6.96 -15.86
C VAL A 116 4.48 7.34 -15.88
N ARG A 117 5.36 6.44 -16.30
CA ARG A 117 6.80 6.73 -16.36
C ARG A 117 7.13 7.80 -17.40
N GLU A 118 6.46 7.80 -18.53
CA GLU A 118 6.61 8.83 -19.57
C GLU A 118 6.11 10.19 -19.06
N ARG A 119 4.93 10.24 -18.42
CA ARG A 119 4.34 11.48 -17.92
C ARG A 119 5.22 12.19 -16.88
N TRP A 120 5.82 11.44 -15.97
CA TRP A 120 6.70 12.01 -14.96
C TRP A 120 8.18 11.98 -15.32
N ALA A 121 8.59 11.20 -16.32
CA ALA A 121 9.94 11.14 -16.88
C ALA A 121 11.07 11.36 -15.85
N GLU A 122 11.74 12.52 -15.89
CA GLU A 122 12.84 12.89 -15.00
C GLU A 122 12.41 13.06 -13.52
N ALA A 123 11.12 13.21 -13.26
CA ALA A 123 10.59 13.30 -11.90
C ALA A 123 10.38 11.93 -11.24
N VAL A 124 10.51 10.81 -11.97
CA VAL A 124 10.51 9.47 -11.40
C VAL A 124 11.76 9.27 -10.54
N ARG A 125 11.56 8.96 -9.26
CA ARG A 125 12.65 8.73 -8.29
C ARG A 125 12.93 7.27 -8.03
N ARG A 126 11.90 6.42 -8.16
CA ARG A 126 12.00 4.99 -7.93
C ARG A 126 10.85 4.25 -8.61
N THR A 127 11.15 3.07 -9.13
CA THR A 127 10.13 2.07 -9.53
C THR A 127 10.41 0.76 -8.81
N SER A 128 9.35 0.12 -8.29
CA SER A 128 9.41 -1.20 -7.67
C SER A 128 8.37 -2.09 -8.34
N ASP A 129 8.82 -3.10 -9.06
CA ASP A 129 7.97 -4.04 -9.76
C ASP A 129 7.76 -5.31 -8.92
N TYR A 130 6.68 -5.30 -8.15
CA TYR A 130 6.22 -6.48 -7.39
C TYR A 130 5.29 -7.39 -8.22
N VAL A 131 5.07 -7.10 -9.49
CA VAL A 131 4.39 -8.03 -10.42
C VAL A 131 5.40 -9.01 -10.98
N GLY A 132 6.54 -8.52 -11.46
CA GLY A 132 7.62 -9.37 -11.95
C GLY A 132 8.41 -10.06 -10.82
N ARG A 133 8.46 -9.44 -9.62
CA ARG A 133 9.13 -9.98 -8.42
C ARG A 133 8.23 -9.83 -7.21
N PRO A 134 7.23 -10.69 -7.03
CA PRO A 134 6.31 -10.64 -5.89
C PRO A 134 7.05 -10.68 -4.55
N ARG A 135 6.47 -10.07 -3.52
CA ARG A 135 6.99 -10.23 -2.16
C ARG A 135 6.72 -11.65 -1.65
N ALA A 136 7.49 -12.10 -0.68
CA ALA A 136 7.29 -13.42 -0.06
C ALA A 136 5.88 -13.59 0.57
N SER A 137 5.24 -12.49 0.98
CA SER A 137 3.84 -12.48 1.41
C SER A 137 2.81 -12.74 0.31
N GLY A 138 3.21 -12.71 -0.97
CA GLY A 138 2.32 -12.78 -2.13
C GLY A 138 1.85 -11.41 -2.66
N TYR A 139 2.29 -10.30 -2.05
CA TYR A 139 1.91 -8.95 -2.49
C TYR A 139 2.43 -8.66 -3.91
N ARG A 140 1.52 -8.15 -4.76
CA ARG A 140 1.80 -7.76 -6.15
C ARG A 140 1.24 -6.37 -6.44
N ALA A 141 2.04 -5.50 -7.03
CA ALA A 141 1.71 -4.18 -7.57
C ALA A 141 2.92 -3.61 -8.31
N VAL A 142 2.74 -2.57 -9.10
CA VAL A 142 3.84 -1.68 -9.51
C VAL A 142 3.77 -0.42 -8.66
N HIS A 143 4.89 -0.05 -8.04
CA HIS A 143 5.02 1.21 -7.30
C HIS A 143 5.95 2.15 -8.06
N VAL A 144 5.47 3.34 -8.37
CA VAL A 144 6.26 4.41 -8.96
C VAL A 144 6.27 5.58 -7.99
N VAL A 145 7.46 5.95 -7.48
CA VAL A 145 7.61 7.15 -6.65
C VAL A 145 8.03 8.29 -7.55
N VAL A 146 7.23 9.34 -7.59
CA VAL A 146 7.45 10.54 -8.38
C VAL A 146 7.65 11.76 -7.48
N GLU A 147 8.37 12.74 -7.97
CA GLU A 147 8.44 14.04 -7.33
C GLU A 147 7.43 14.98 -7.99
N GLN A 148 6.45 15.45 -7.21
CA GLN A 148 5.44 16.40 -7.59
C GLN A 148 5.52 17.60 -6.64
N ASP A 149 5.81 18.80 -7.17
CA ASP A 149 5.93 20.03 -6.37
C ASP A 149 6.81 19.86 -5.11
N GLN A 150 7.99 19.29 -5.28
CA GLN A 150 8.97 18.99 -4.23
C GLN A 150 8.49 17.99 -3.15
N ARG A 151 7.45 17.22 -3.42
CA ARG A 151 6.96 16.13 -2.56
C ARG A 151 7.04 14.81 -3.30
N LEU A 152 7.40 13.76 -2.55
CA LEU A 152 7.43 12.40 -3.09
C LEU A 152 6.03 11.79 -2.97
N ILE A 153 5.43 11.47 -4.10
CA ILE A 153 4.12 10.80 -4.19
C ILE A 153 4.35 9.37 -4.64
N GLU A 154 3.86 8.41 -3.87
CA GLU A 154 3.87 7.00 -4.25
C GLU A 154 2.63 6.69 -5.08
N ILE A 155 2.82 6.25 -6.33
CA ILE A 155 1.76 5.79 -7.23
C ILE A 155 1.78 4.27 -7.22
N GLN A 156 0.66 3.64 -6.82
CA GLN A 156 0.48 2.19 -6.82
C GLN A 156 -0.44 1.78 -7.96
N LEU A 157 0.07 0.99 -8.89
CA LEU A 157 -0.68 0.47 -10.02
C LEU A 157 -1.04 -1.00 -9.75
N ARG A 158 -2.32 -1.35 -9.89
CA ARG A 158 -2.85 -2.68 -9.60
C ARG A 158 -3.89 -3.09 -10.63
N THR A 159 -3.95 -4.39 -10.91
CA THR A 159 -5.15 -5.00 -11.50
C THR A 159 -6.22 -5.18 -10.43
N GLN A 160 -7.44 -5.54 -10.84
CA GLN A 160 -8.55 -5.80 -9.91
C GLN A 160 -8.20 -6.92 -8.92
N ARG A 161 -7.62 -8.05 -9.38
CA ARG A 161 -7.21 -9.18 -8.51
C ARG A 161 -6.14 -8.76 -7.50
N MET A 162 -5.13 -7.98 -7.91
CA MET A 162 -4.10 -7.47 -7.00
C MET A 162 -4.71 -6.57 -5.93
N HIS A 163 -5.71 -5.77 -6.30
CA HIS A 163 -6.41 -4.90 -5.37
C HIS A 163 -7.26 -5.70 -4.38
N GLN A 164 -8.04 -6.66 -4.86
CA GLN A 164 -8.84 -7.57 -4.02
C GLN A 164 -7.97 -8.34 -3.01
N TRP A 165 -6.84 -8.88 -3.47
CA TRP A 165 -5.87 -9.52 -2.59
C TRP A 165 -5.42 -8.59 -1.46
N ALA A 166 -5.03 -7.35 -1.82
CA ALA A 166 -4.54 -6.40 -0.84
C ALA A 166 -5.63 -5.97 0.16
N GLN A 167 -6.87 -5.79 -0.29
CA GLN A 167 -8.02 -5.48 0.57
C GLN A 167 -8.32 -6.63 1.54
N ARG A 168 -8.33 -7.88 1.07
CA ARG A 168 -8.53 -9.06 1.93
C ARG A 168 -7.49 -9.15 3.04
N VAL A 169 -6.20 -9.03 2.69
CA VAL A 169 -5.11 -9.08 3.68
C VAL A 169 -5.17 -7.87 4.64
N GLU A 170 -5.58 -6.69 4.18
CA GLU A 170 -5.82 -5.53 5.04
C GLU A 170 -6.99 -5.77 6.02
N GLY A 171 -8.11 -6.33 5.53
CA GLY A 171 -9.26 -6.68 6.36
C GLY A 171 -8.91 -7.69 7.44
N LEU A 172 -8.25 -8.78 7.06
CA LEU A 172 -7.77 -9.79 8.01
C LEU A 172 -6.76 -9.20 9.03
N SER A 173 -5.87 -8.31 8.55
CA SER A 173 -4.93 -7.62 9.43
C SER A 173 -5.64 -6.73 10.47
N ALA A 174 -6.72 -6.08 10.07
CA ALA A 174 -7.52 -5.26 10.98
C ALA A 174 -8.28 -6.11 12.00
N ALA A 175 -8.92 -7.20 11.55
CA ALA A 175 -9.70 -8.10 12.40
C ALA A 175 -8.84 -8.80 13.47
N PHE A 176 -7.65 -9.27 13.09
CA PHE A 176 -6.73 -9.95 14.02
C PHE A 176 -5.75 -9.00 14.74
N GLY A 177 -5.79 -7.69 14.48
CA GLY A 177 -4.86 -6.73 15.07
C GLY A 177 -3.38 -6.94 14.67
N THR A 178 -3.11 -7.69 13.59
CA THR A 178 -1.77 -8.09 13.16
C THR A 178 -1.52 -7.70 11.70
N ASN A 179 -0.34 -7.16 11.39
CA ASN A 179 0.01 -6.76 10.03
C ASN A 179 0.51 -7.96 9.18
N TYR A 180 -0.40 -8.66 8.53
CA TYR A 180 -0.09 -9.82 7.69
C TYR A 180 0.47 -9.50 6.29
N LYS A 181 0.65 -8.23 5.93
CA LYS A 181 1.36 -7.86 4.69
C LYS A 181 2.87 -8.07 4.77
N GLN A 182 3.39 -8.29 5.98
CA GLN A 182 4.79 -8.65 6.20
C GLN A 182 4.97 -10.16 6.06
N ASP A 183 6.21 -10.58 5.82
CA ASP A 183 6.56 -12.00 5.73
C ASP A 183 6.38 -12.68 7.10
N GLY A 184 5.96 -13.94 7.10
CA GLY A 184 5.72 -14.76 8.29
C GLY A 184 5.03 -16.07 7.93
N GLU A 185 4.66 -16.86 8.95
CA GLU A 185 4.16 -18.23 8.80
C GLU A 185 2.81 -18.47 9.51
N SER A 186 1.97 -17.44 9.65
CA SER A 186 0.63 -17.61 10.19
C SER A 186 -0.35 -18.20 9.17
N LEU A 187 -1.48 -18.71 9.66
CA LEU A 187 -2.59 -19.19 8.83
C LEU A 187 -3.02 -18.16 7.77
N VAL A 188 -3.14 -16.90 8.19
CA VAL A 188 -3.52 -15.79 7.28
C VAL A 188 -2.45 -15.54 6.23
N GLN A 189 -1.17 -15.66 6.58
CA GLN A 189 -0.07 -15.47 5.62
C GLN A 189 0.04 -16.65 4.65
N GLU A 190 -0.25 -17.88 5.07
CA GLU A 190 -0.37 -19.02 4.18
C GLU A 190 -1.51 -18.83 3.17
N TYR A 191 -2.70 -18.45 3.67
CA TYR A 191 -3.85 -18.08 2.83
C TYR A 191 -3.50 -16.98 1.82
N ALA A 192 -2.81 -15.93 2.25
CA ALA A 192 -2.43 -14.82 1.40
C ALA A 192 -1.47 -15.27 0.27
N ARG A 193 -0.46 -16.09 0.58
CA ARG A 193 0.47 -16.64 -0.41
C ARG A 193 -0.23 -17.55 -1.42
N LEU A 194 -1.11 -18.43 -0.92
CA LEU A 194 -1.87 -19.35 -1.77
C LEU A 194 -2.82 -18.58 -2.71
N THR A 195 -3.55 -17.61 -2.19
CA THR A 195 -4.42 -16.74 -3.01
C THR A 195 -3.61 -16.01 -4.08
N ALA A 196 -2.43 -15.48 -3.75
CA ALA A 196 -1.56 -14.82 -4.71
C ALA A 196 -1.05 -15.78 -5.80
N LYS A 197 -0.72 -17.03 -5.45
CA LYS A 197 -0.34 -18.08 -6.40
C LYS A 197 -1.47 -18.38 -7.37
N MET A 198 -2.70 -18.58 -6.87
CA MET A 198 -3.89 -18.83 -7.68
C MET A 198 -4.19 -17.65 -8.61
N TYR A 199 -4.12 -16.42 -8.11
CA TYR A 199 -4.33 -15.23 -8.94
C TYR A 199 -3.24 -15.06 -10.01
N THR A 200 -2.01 -15.49 -9.74
CA THR A 200 -0.94 -15.48 -10.75
C THR A 200 -1.22 -16.47 -11.87
N ALA A 201 -1.72 -17.66 -11.56
CA ALA A 201 -2.15 -18.63 -12.57
C ALA A 201 -3.28 -18.07 -13.45
N LEU A 202 -4.31 -17.50 -12.81
CA LEU A 202 -5.44 -16.86 -13.52
C LEU A 202 -4.99 -15.68 -14.41
N ASP A 203 -4.03 -14.88 -13.97
CA ASP A 203 -3.46 -13.78 -14.77
C ASP A 203 -2.64 -14.30 -15.98
N ALA A 204 -2.15 -15.54 -15.92
CA ALA A 204 -1.52 -16.25 -17.03
C ALA A 204 -2.50 -17.00 -17.94
N GLY A 205 -3.82 -16.93 -17.65
CA GLY A 205 -4.85 -17.71 -18.36
C GLY A 205 -4.88 -19.18 -18.00
N GLU A 206 -4.23 -19.56 -16.89
CA GLU A 206 -4.18 -20.93 -16.39
C GLU A 206 -5.27 -21.16 -15.33
N ILE A 207 -5.74 -22.40 -15.24
CA ILE A 207 -6.66 -22.82 -14.17
C ILE A 207 -5.82 -23.22 -12.95
N PRO A 208 -6.07 -22.65 -11.76
CA PRO A 208 -5.40 -23.09 -10.55
C PRO A 208 -5.57 -24.59 -10.31
N VAL A 209 -4.50 -25.26 -9.91
CA VAL A 209 -4.54 -26.71 -9.69
C VAL A 209 -5.50 -27.11 -8.60
N HIS A 210 -6.07 -28.32 -8.70
CA HIS A 210 -7.12 -28.80 -7.80
C HIS A 210 -6.69 -28.76 -6.32
N GLU A 211 -5.45 -29.14 -6.03
CA GLU A 211 -4.87 -29.10 -4.68
C GLU A 211 -4.85 -27.68 -4.08
N ASP A 212 -4.47 -26.68 -4.88
CA ASP A 212 -4.47 -25.28 -4.42
C ASP A 212 -5.90 -24.80 -4.09
N ARG A 213 -6.90 -25.20 -4.87
CA ARG A 213 -8.30 -24.85 -4.59
C ARG A 213 -8.81 -25.51 -3.32
N GLN A 214 -8.53 -26.80 -3.12
CA GLN A 214 -8.91 -27.50 -1.88
C GLN A 214 -8.22 -26.88 -0.65
N GLN A 215 -6.93 -26.56 -0.77
CA GLN A 215 -6.20 -25.90 0.31
C GLN A 215 -6.77 -24.51 0.62
N PHE A 216 -7.14 -23.73 -0.41
CA PHE A 216 -7.78 -22.43 -0.25
C PHE A 216 -9.12 -22.53 0.50
N GLU A 217 -9.98 -23.48 0.15
CA GLU A 217 -11.25 -23.71 0.84
C GLU A 217 -11.01 -24.07 2.32
N ARG A 218 -10.05 -24.96 2.59
CA ARG A 218 -9.68 -25.35 3.95
C ARG A 218 -9.19 -24.15 4.77
N LEU A 219 -8.25 -23.36 4.24
CA LEU A 219 -7.70 -22.18 4.92
C LEU A 219 -8.77 -21.11 5.15
N SER A 220 -9.67 -20.92 4.17
CA SER A 220 -10.80 -19.99 4.28
C SER A 220 -11.74 -20.38 5.41
N ALA A 221 -12.06 -21.67 5.54
CA ALA A 221 -12.91 -22.19 6.61
C ALA A 221 -12.28 -22.00 8.00
N LEU A 222 -10.99 -22.31 8.15
CA LEU A 222 -10.25 -22.11 9.40
C LEU A 222 -10.18 -20.63 9.83
N ILE A 223 -9.93 -19.73 8.88
CA ILE A 223 -9.89 -18.28 9.16
C ILE A 223 -11.29 -17.78 9.53
N ALA A 224 -12.35 -18.27 8.88
CA ALA A 224 -13.73 -17.91 9.20
C ALA A 224 -14.11 -18.37 10.62
N GLU A 225 -13.67 -19.55 11.05
CA GLU A 225 -13.88 -20.07 12.41
C GLU A 225 -13.16 -19.21 13.46
N GLU A 226 -11.90 -18.84 13.23
CA GLU A 226 -11.16 -17.95 14.12
C GLU A 226 -11.81 -16.56 14.24
N LEU A 227 -12.27 -15.97 13.09
CA LEU A 227 -12.96 -14.67 13.10
C LEU A 227 -14.30 -14.74 13.86
N ALA A 228 -15.06 -15.80 13.69
CA ALA A 228 -16.30 -16.02 14.44
C ALA A 228 -16.04 -16.11 15.95
N GLY A 229 -14.94 -16.73 16.36
CA GLY A 229 -14.50 -16.80 17.75
C GLY A 229 -14.14 -15.43 18.36
N LEU A 230 -13.76 -14.45 17.53
CA LEU A 230 -13.50 -13.06 17.94
C LEU A 230 -14.76 -12.19 17.98
N GLY A 231 -15.94 -12.71 17.60
CA GLY A 231 -17.18 -11.95 17.48
C GLY A 231 -17.23 -11.02 16.25
N GLU A 232 -16.29 -11.15 15.34
CA GLU A 232 -16.25 -10.40 14.07
C GLU A 232 -17.25 -11.01 13.08
N ASN A 233 -18.07 -10.15 12.46
CA ASN A 233 -18.99 -10.58 11.42
C ASN A 233 -18.21 -10.86 10.14
N VAL A 234 -18.10 -12.13 9.77
CA VAL A 234 -17.43 -12.62 8.55
C VAL A 234 -18.26 -12.27 7.29
N GLY A 235 -18.79 -11.04 7.19
CA GLY A 235 -19.42 -10.56 5.96
C GLY A 235 -18.55 -10.88 4.73
N PRO A 236 -18.85 -10.47 3.51
CA PRO A 236 -18.39 -11.04 2.23
C PRO A 236 -16.86 -11.07 2.00
N MET A 237 -16.06 -11.16 3.05
CA MET A 237 -14.59 -11.29 2.95
C MET A 237 -14.17 -12.52 2.14
N PHE A 238 -14.99 -13.58 2.14
CA PHE A 238 -14.73 -14.84 1.41
C PHE A 238 -15.68 -15.06 0.24
N GLY A 239 -16.72 -14.23 0.08
CA GLY A 239 -17.65 -14.22 -1.04
C GLY A 239 -17.06 -13.41 -2.20
N GLY A 240 -16.21 -13.99 -3.00
CA GLY A 240 -15.73 -13.42 -4.24
C GLY A 240 -16.13 -14.34 -5.38
N GLU A 241 -16.88 -13.82 -6.33
CA GLU A 241 -17.20 -14.50 -7.58
C GLU A 241 -15.91 -15.03 -8.23
N GLY A 242 -15.88 -16.35 -8.46
CA GLY A 242 -15.00 -17.00 -9.45
C GLY A 242 -13.50 -17.11 -9.10
N ILE A 243 -13.16 -18.04 -8.20
CA ILE A 243 -11.88 -18.78 -8.25
C ILE A 243 -12.16 -20.17 -8.82
#